data_b1300f13cdffe1cabb3b6b6b316f128a
#
_entry.id   b1300f13cdffe1cabb3b6b6b316f128a
#
_cell.length_a   1.000
_cell.length_b   1.000
_cell.length_c   1.000
_cell.angle_alpha   90.00
_cell.angle_beta   90.00
_cell.angle_gamma   90.00
#
_symmetry.space_group_name_H-M   'P 1'
#
loop_
_entity.id
_entity.type
_entity.pdbx_description
1 polymer ?
#
loop_
_entity_poly.entity_id
_entity_poly.type
_entity_poly.pdbx_seq_one_letter_code
_entity_poly.pdbx_strand_id
1 'polypeptide(L)'
;KRMCEAVKQRWPDKKVIYLPYWNYQECPEEVVYPDNLVIMAAMTTYPMALNVQPENAQEAMDRLRAWRAKACLPVTMWDYCVNWTYGPYQYPHVVCDFYKAAKGVVAGVFINGENLGEWTLTAPTLYVWMKALWNPELDVDAVLDEMCRRLYGKAGATVRELTKLECDVWEAGDWKSRRVKVPGGWFVPGQLFRRFWTPDVV
;
A
#
# COMPACT_ATOMS: atom_id res chain seq x y z
N LYS A 1 11.13 -9.21 -23.49
CA LYS A 1 10.75 -10.21 -24.49
C LYS A 1 11.81 -11.29 -24.62
N ARG A 2 13.04 -10.99 -25.07
CA ARG A 2 14.12 -11.97 -25.28
C ARG A 2 14.39 -12.86 -24.05
N MET A 3 14.42 -12.30 -22.86
CA MET A 3 14.61 -13.06 -21.61
C MET A 3 13.47 -14.07 -21.38
N CYS A 4 12.24 -13.66 -21.56
CA CYS A 4 11.08 -14.55 -21.43
C CYS A 4 11.13 -15.70 -22.43
N GLU A 5 11.49 -15.42 -23.67
CA GLU A 5 11.66 -16.44 -24.72
C GLU A 5 12.76 -17.44 -24.35
N ALA A 6 13.93 -16.96 -23.90
CA ALA A 6 15.03 -17.83 -23.48
C ALA A 6 14.67 -18.70 -22.27
N VAL A 7 13.99 -18.14 -21.28
CA VAL A 7 13.50 -18.89 -20.12
C VAL A 7 12.48 -19.95 -20.55
N LYS A 8 11.53 -19.58 -21.41
CA LYS A 8 10.50 -20.50 -21.88
C LYS A 8 11.06 -21.67 -22.68
N GLN A 9 12.09 -21.43 -23.49
CA GLN A 9 12.78 -22.50 -24.25
C GLN A 9 13.46 -23.52 -23.33
N ARG A 10 14.10 -23.07 -22.26
CA ARG A 10 14.84 -23.95 -21.36
C ARG A 10 13.98 -24.53 -20.23
N TRP A 11 13.00 -23.76 -19.78
CA TRP A 11 12.10 -24.11 -18.66
C TRP A 11 10.67 -23.65 -18.98
N PRO A 12 9.91 -24.46 -19.73
CA PRO A 12 8.59 -24.07 -20.24
C PRO A 12 7.54 -23.74 -19.16
N ASP A 13 7.71 -24.29 -17.96
CA ASP A 13 6.86 -24.09 -16.79
C ASP A 13 7.21 -22.85 -15.96
N LYS A 14 8.38 -22.25 -16.22
CA LYS A 14 8.85 -21.10 -15.41
C LYS A 14 8.35 -19.78 -15.96
N LYS A 15 8.18 -18.85 -15.04
CA LYS A 15 7.74 -17.49 -15.32
C LYS A 15 8.85 -16.49 -15.03
N VAL A 16 8.79 -15.37 -15.71
CA VAL A 16 9.69 -14.22 -15.49
C VAL A 16 8.86 -13.14 -14.82
N ILE A 17 9.35 -12.58 -13.72
CA ILE A 17 8.72 -11.43 -13.08
C ILE A 17 9.35 -10.17 -13.64
N TYR A 18 8.52 -9.25 -14.09
CA TYR A 18 8.90 -7.89 -14.45
C TYR A 18 8.30 -6.92 -13.43
N LEU A 19 9.17 -6.09 -12.87
CA LEU A 19 8.81 -5.08 -11.89
C LEU A 19 8.84 -3.69 -12.55
N PRO A 20 7.72 -3.20 -13.10
CA PRO A 20 7.62 -1.81 -13.53
C PRO A 20 7.76 -0.90 -12.31
N TYR A 21 8.74 0.02 -12.37
CA TYR A 21 9.11 0.83 -11.22
C TYR A 21 9.61 2.20 -11.65
N TRP A 22 9.33 3.24 -10.87
CA TRP A 22 9.86 4.60 -11.06
C TRP A 22 9.60 5.16 -12.47
N ASN A 23 10.64 5.47 -13.25
CA ASN A 23 10.54 6.07 -14.59
C ASN A 23 10.02 5.13 -15.69
N TYR A 24 9.84 3.85 -15.41
CA TYR A 24 9.27 2.86 -16.33
C TYR A 24 8.07 2.12 -15.72
N GLN A 25 7.35 2.80 -14.81
CA GLN A 25 6.17 2.26 -14.15
C GLN A 25 4.91 2.25 -15.04
N GLU A 26 4.87 3.14 -16.05
CA GLU A 26 3.75 3.23 -16.96
C GLU A 26 3.70 2.06 -17.94
N CYS A 27 2.50 1.62 -18.28
CA CYS A 27 2.31 0.51 -19.21
C CYS A 27 2.49 1.01 -20.64
N PRO A 28 3.52 0.55 -21.39
CA PRO A 28 3.72 0.94 -22.77
C PRO A 28 2.55 0.53 -23.68
N GLU A 29 2.18 1.40 -24.62
CA GLU A 29 1.00 1.18 -25.47
C GLU A 29 1.22 0.08 -26.52
N GLU A 30 2.41 0.02 -27.11
CA GLU A 30 2.72 -0.78 -28.32
C GLU A 30 3.43 -2.12 -28.03
N VAL A 31 3.41 -2.60 -26.79
CA VAL A 31 4.12 -3.82 -26.42
C VAL A 31 3.20 -5.01 -26.30
N VAL A 32 3.52 -6.10 -26.98
CA VAL A 32 2.92 -7.43 -26.76
C VAL A 32 3.74 -8.17 -25.72
N TYR A 33 3.10 -8.51 -24.62
CA TYR A 33 3.74 -9.19 -23.50
C TYR A 33 3.73 -10.70 -23.67
N PRO A 34 4.85 -11.39 -23.35
CA PRO A 34 4.91 -12.85 -23.39
C PRO A 34 3.97 -13.49 -22.34
N ASP A 35 3.46 -14.67 -22.69
CA ASP A 35 2.54 -15.44 -21.85
C ASP A 35 3.15 -16.01 -20.56
N ASN A 36 4.48 -16.02 -20.46
CA ASN A 36 5.21 -16.41 -19.26
C ASN A 36 5.74 -15.20 -18.44
N LEU A 37 5.28 -13.98 -18.75
CA LEU A 37 5.62 -12.77 -17.99
C LEU A 37 4.58 -12.46 -16.94
N VAL A 38 5.01 -12.37 -15.69
CA VAL A 38 4.22 -11.86 -14.56
C VAL A 38 4.59 -10.41 -14.33
N ILE A 39 3.61 -9.54 -14.35
CA ILE A 39 3.77 -8.14 -13.99
C ILE A 39 3.61 -8.00 -12.48
N MET A 40 4.62 -7.49 -11.80
CA MET A 40 4.57 -7.08 -10.40
C MET A 40 4.70 -5.56 -10.34
N ALA A 41 3.59 -4.85 -10.46
CA ALA A 41 3.59 -3.39 -10.52
C ALA A 41 4.01 -2.79 -9.17
N ALA A 42 5.13 -2.05 -9.17
CA ALA A 42 5.54 -1.33 -7.97
C ALA A 42 4.72 -0.07 -7.81
N MET A 43 4.14 0.09 -6.62
CA MET A 43 3.44 1.30 -6.25
C MET A 43 4.47 2.34 -5.83
N THR A 44 4.76 3.28 -6.72
CA THR A 44 5.67 4.41 -6.45
C THR A 44 4.97 5.58 -5.78
N THR A 45 3.66 5.54 -5.75
CA THR A 45 2.88 6.46 -4.95
C THR A 45 2.95 5.96 -3.52
N TYR A 46 3.50 6.75 -2.63
CA TYR A 46 3.58 6.38 -1.21
C TYR A 46 2.19 5.96 -0.72
N PRO A 47 2.08 4.87 0.03
CA PRO A 47 0.79 4.45 0.62
C PRO A 47 0.13 5.57 1.39
N MET A 48 0.93 6.38 2.07
CA MET A 48 0.51 7.61 2.71
C MET A 48 -0.14 8.60 1.74
N ALA A 49 0.20 8.59 0.47
CA ALA A 49 -0.38 9.47 -0.53
C ALA A 49 -1.61 8.86 -1.23
N LEU A 50 -1.78 7.54 -1.21
CA LEU A 50 -3.00 6.90 -1.73
C LEU A 50 -4.25 7.37 -1.00
N ASN A 51 -4.11 7.69 0.27
CA ASN A 51 -5.18 7.94 1.20
C ASN A 51 -5.62 9.37 1.29
N VAL A 52 -4.71 10.21 0.95
CA VAL A 52 -4.76 11.60 1.27
C VAL A 52 -5.21 12.41 0.08
N GLN A 53 -5.13 11.78 -1.07
CA GLN A 53 -5.57 12.38 -2.31
C GLN A 53 -6.28 11.29 -3.12
N PRO A 54 -7.61 11.34 -3.24
CA PRO A 54 -8.36 10.39 -4.05
C PRO A 54 -7.80 10.23 -5.46
N GLU A 55 -7.23 11.33 -6.00
CA GLU A 55 -6.58 11.35 -7.31
C GLU A 55 -5.38 10.40 -7.38
N ASN A 56 -4.60 10.27 -6.30
CA ASN A 56 -3.45 9.36 -6.28
C ASN A 56 -3.88 7.89 -6.25
N ALA A 57 -4.95 7.58 -5.52
CA ALA A 57 -5.51 6.24 -5.50
C ALA A 57 -6.09 5.87 -6.88
N GLN A 58 -6.76 6.82 -7.51
CA GLN A 58 -7.31 6.64 -8.86
C GLN A 58 -6.18 6.44 -9.89
N GLU A 59 -5.14 7.28 -9.87
CA GLU A 59 -3.99 7.16 -10.77
C GLU A 59 -3.29 5.80 -10.60
N ALA A 60 -3.07 5.37 -9.36
CA ALA A 60 -2.49 4.07 -9.06
C ALA A 60 -3.37 2.93 -9.60
N MET A 61 -4.68 3.03 -9.42
CA MET A 61 -5.63 2.03 -9.92
C MET A 61 -5.69 2.00 -11.44
N ASP A 62 -5.66 3.14 -12.09
CA ASP A 62 -5.67 3.23 -13.56
C ASP A 62 -4.40 2.63 -14.16
N ARG A 63 -3.25 2.84 -13.52
CA ARG A 63 -1.99 2.18 -13.88
C ARG A 63 -2.08 0.66 -13.74
N LEU A 64 -2.62 0.16 -12.64
CA LEU A 64 -2.83 -1.28 -12.44
C LEU A 64 -3.78 -1.88 -13.49
N ARG A 65 -4.85 -1.18 -13.82
CA ARG A 65 -5.80 -1.58 -14.86
C ARG A 65 -5.15 -1.60 -16.25
N ALA A 66 -4.31 -0.61 -16.56
CA ALA A 66 -3.57 -0.57 -17.82
C ALA A 66 -2.63 -1.78 -17.96
N TRP A 67 -1.90 -2.13 -16.92
CA TRP A 67 -1.09 -3.34 -16.89
C TRP A 67 -1.95 -4.61 -17.00
N ARG A 68 -3.05 -4.67 -16.25
CA ARG A 68 -3.96 -5.84 -16.26
C ARG A 68 -4.58 -6.09 -17.63
N ALA A 69 -4.92 -5.02 -18.36
CA ALA A 69 -5.52 -5.12 -19.69
C ALA A 69 -4.59 -5.75 -20.74
N LYS A 70 -3.28 -5.62 -20.56
CA LYS A 70 -2.27 -6.11 -21.50
C LYS A 70 -1.54 -7.36 -21.04
N ALA A 71 -1.55 -7.66 -19.75
CA ALA A 71 -0.87 -8.83 -19.20
C ALA A 71 -1.62 -10.13 -19.53
N CYS A 72 -0.88 -11.14 -20.01
CA CYS A 72 -1.43 -12.49 -20.22
C CYS A 72 -1.70 -13.23 -18.90
N LEU A 73 -0.94 -12.91 -17.86
CA LEU A 73 -1.05 -13.48 -16.53
C LEU A 73 -1.65 -12.46 -15.55
N PRO A 74 -2.20 -12.90 -14.42
CA PRO A 74 -2.66 -11.98 -13.38
C PRO A 74 -1.55 -11.02 -12.96
N VAL A 75 -1.91 -9.76 -12.73
CA VAL A 75 -1.01 -8.72 -12.23
C VAL A 75 -0.88 -8.88 -10.72
N THR A 76 0.34 -8.77 -10.24
CA THR A 76 0.66 -8.67 -8.81
C THR A 76 1.17 -7.27 -8.50
N MET A 77 1.28 -6.93 -7.24
CA MET A 77 1.71 -5.62 -6.80
C MET A 77 2.87 -5.71 -5.82
N TRP A 78 3.82 -4.80 -5.95
CA TRP A 78 4.83 -4.51 -4.94
C TRP A 78 4.39 -3.29 -4.17
N ASP A 79 4.03 -3.48 -2.91
CA ASP A 79 3.46 -2.46 -2.06
C ASP A 79 4.42 -2.01 -0.96
N TYR A 80 4.37 -0.73 -0.65
CA TYR A 80 5.14 -0.09 0.43
C TYR A 80 4.25 0.37 1.58
N CYS A 81 3.11 -0.26 1.79
CA CYS A 81 2.04 0.27 2.64
C CYS A 81 2.44 0.54 4.11
N VAL A 82 3.53 -0.03 4.58
CA VAL A 82 4.05 0.19 5.94
C VAL A 82 5.48 0.71 5.94
N ASN A 83 5.97 1.13 4.78
CA ASN A 83 7.34 1.59 4.66
C ASN A 83 7.43 3.11 4.86
N TRP A 84 8.50 3.56 5.51
CA TRP A 84 8.80 4.99 5.79
C TRP A 84 7.77 5.74 6.64
N THR A 85 6.93 5.03 7.39
CA THR A 85 6.01 5.61 8.36
C THR A 85 6.70 5.72 9.72
N TYR A 86 7.38 6.82 9.94
CA TYR A 86 8.14 7.06 11.19
C TYR A 86 7.30 7.77 12.26
N GLY A 87 6.02 7.44 12.34
CA GLY A 87 5.15 8.07 13.31
C GLY A 87 3.95 7.20 13.64
N PRO A 88 3.24 7.52 14.72
CA PRO A 88 2.05 6.80 15.13
C PRO A 88 0.85 7.20 14.25
N TYR A 89 0.89 6.79 12.99
CA TYR A 89 -0.18 7.03 12.02
C TYR A 89 -0.85 5.72 11.68
N GLN A 90 -2.18 5.72 11.64
CA GLN A 90 -2.95 4.57 11.23
C GLN A 90 -3.87 4.96 10.07
N TYR A 91 -3.90 4.13 9.04
CA TYR A 91 -4.71 4.33 7.84
C TYR A 91 -5.32 3.01 7.32
N PRO A 92 -5.86 2.15 8.21
CA PRO A 92 -6.34 0.83 7.83
C PRO A 92 -7.54 0.86 6.89
N HIS A 93 -8.46 1.82 7.08
CA HIS A 93 -9.65 2.00 6.23
C HIS A 93 -9.25 2.22 4.77
N VAL A 94 -8.33 3.09 4.57
CA VAL A 94 -7.88 3.47 3.24
C VAL A 94 -7.15 2.36 2.52
N VAL A 95 -6.32 1.62 3.23
CA VAL A 95 -5.69 0.41 2.69
C VAL A 95 -6.76 -0.60 2.28
N CYS A 96 -7.76 -0.82 3.12
CA CYS A 96 -8.86 -1.73 2.83
C CYS A 96 -9.66 -1.29 1.61
N ASP A 97 -10.04 -0.01 1.54
CA ASP A 97 -10.77 0.56 0.40
C ASP A 97 -10.00 0.44 -0.90
N PHE A 98 -8.67 0.65 -0.86
CA PHE A 98 -7.82 0.46 -2.03
C PHE A 98 -7.85 -1.00 -2.52
N TYR A 99 -7.69 -1.98 -1.63
CA TYR A 99 -7.72 -3.40 -2.03
C TYR A 99 -9.11 -3.88 -2.43
N LYS A 100 -10.15 -3.30 -1.86
CA LYS A 100 -11.53 -3.52 -2.32
C LYS A 100 -11.71 -3.05 -3.77
N ALA A 101 -11.19 -1.87 -4.10
CA ALA A 101 -11.19 -1.36 -5.47
C ALA A 101 -10.27 -2.15 -6.42
N ALA A 102 -9.20 -2.76 -5.90
CA ALA A 102 -8.26 -3.58 -6.67
C ALA A 102 -8.74 -5.02 -6.92
N LYS A 103 -9.89 -5.41 -6.37
CA LYS A 103 -10.48 -6.74 -6.55
C LYS A 103 -10.68 -7.07 -8.03
N GLY A 104 -10.15 -8.20 -8.48
CA GLY A 104 -10.16 -8.62 -9.88
C GLY A 104 -9.12 -7.96 -10.78
N VAL A 105 -8.41 -6.95 -10.30
CA VAL A 105 -7.29 -6.31 -10.99
C VAL A 105 -5.96 -6.89 -10.53
N VAL A 106 -5.77 -7.00 -9.21
CA VAL A 106 -4.57 -7.52 -8.56
C VAL A 106 -4.85 -8.91 -8.01
N ALA A 107 -3.95 -9.86 -8.27
CA ALA A 107 -4.09 -11.24 -7.83
C ALA A 107 -3.20 -11.60 -6.64
N GLY A 108 -2.28 -10.73 -6.26
CA GLY A 108 -1.39 -10.94 -5.13
C GLY A 108 -0.52 -9.73 -4.88
N VAL A 109 0.03 -9.66 -3.70
CA VAL A 109 0.81 -8.51 -3.24
C VAL A 109 2.07 -8.98 -2.54
N PHE A 110 3.18 -8.31 -2.84
CA PHE A 110 4.41 -8.39 -2.07
C PHE A 110 4.53 -7.11 -1.24
N ILE A 111 4.76 -7.24 0.05
CA ILE A 111 5.03 -6.10 0.92
C ILE A 111 6.53 -5.86 1.01
N ASN A 112 6.94 -4.66 0.71
CA ASN A 112 8.25 -4.19 1.09
C ASN A 112 8.18 -3.56 2.48
N GLY A 113 8.54 -4.33 3.50
CA GLY A 113 8.66 -3.87 4.88
C GLY A 113 10.12 -3.91 5.28
N GLU A 114 10.82 -2.80 5.14
CA GLU A 114 12.28 -2.77 5.33
C GLU A 114 12.70 -2.67 6.78
N ASN A 115 11.82 -2.20 7.68
CA ASN A 115 12.23 -1.88 9.05
C ASN A 115 11.24 -2.43 10.09
N LEU A 116 11.72 -3.34 10.92
CA LEU A 116 10.93 -3.94 12.01
C LEU A 116 10.41 -2.91 13.01
N GLY A 117 11.11 -1.79 13.21
CA GLY A 117 10.65 -0.69 14.07
C GLY A 117 9.40 -0.01 13.55
N GLU A 118 9.26 0.09 12.23
CA GLU A 118 8.06 0.65 11.59
C GLU A 118 6.83 -0.24 11.77
N TRP A 119 7.03 -1.56 11.80
CA TRP A 119 5.94 -2.51 12.01
C TRP A 119 5.27 -2.34 13.38
N THR A 120 6.04 -2.00 14.40
CA THR A 120 5.48 -1.75 15.74
C THR A 120 4.57 -0.52 15.75
N LEU A 121 4.99 0.54 15.06
CA LEU A 121 4.24 1.80 14.99
C LEU A 121 3.00 1.70 14.10
N THR A 122 3.02 0.83 13.11
CA THR A 122 1.93 0.68 12.12
C THR A 122 1.19 -0.65 12.25
N ALA A 123 1.33 -1.33 13.37
CA ALA A 123 0.76 -2.66 13.59
C ALA A 123 -0.75 -2.75 13.31
N PRO A 124 -1.60 -1.79 13.73
CA PRO A 124 -3.03 -1.81 13.38
C PRO A 124 -3.28 -1.79 11.88
N THR A 125 -2.62 -0.89 11.15
CA THR A 125 -2.73 -0.81 9.69
C THR A 125 -2.26 -2.09 9.02
N LEU A 126 -1.11 -2.62 9.42
CA LEU A 126 -0.54 -3.86 8.88
C LEU A 126 -1.44 -5.06 9.16
N TYR A 127 -2.02 -5.15 10.36
CA TYR A 127 -2.92 -6.24 10.72
C TYR A 127 -4.18 -6.27 9.85
N VAL A 128 -4.83 -5.12 9.69
CA VAL A 128 -6.00 -4.99 8.81
C VAL A 128 -5.62 -5.28 7.37
N TRP A 129 -4.52 -4.74 6.91
CA TRP A 129 -4.06 -4.92 5.54
C TRP A 129 -3.82 -6.39 5.18
N MET A 130 -3.14 -7.16 6.03
CA MET A 130 -2.96 -8.60 5.80
C MET A 130 -4.30 -9.35 5.73
N LYS A 131 -5.28 -8.95 6.55
CA LYS A 131 -6.63 -9.55 6.48
C LYS A 131 -7.40 -9.11 5.23
N ALA A 132 -7.26 -7.84 4.82
CA ALA A 132 -7.90 -7.30 3.62
C ALA A 132 -7.40 -7.96 2.33
N LEU A 133 -6.16 -8.44 2.28
CA LEU A 133 -5.64 -9.22 1.15
C LEU A 133 -6.39 -10.56 0.95
N TRP A 134 -6.93 -11.13 2.01
CA TRP A 134 -7.76 -12.35 1.95
C TRP A 134 -9.23 -12.03 1.74
N ASN A 135 -9.73 -11.00 2.41
CA ASN A 135 -11.12 -10.57 2.32
C ASN A 135 -11.20 -9.03 2.32
N PRO A 136 -11.22 -8.39 1.16
CA PRO A 136 -11.30 -6.93 1.08
C PRO A 136 -12.65 -6.36 1.51
N GLU A 137 -13.67 -7.21 1.72
CA GLU A 137 -15.00 -6.81 2.20
C GLU A 137 -15.10 -6.87 3.75
N LEU A 138 -13.98 -7.02 4.45
CA LEU A 138 -13.98 -7.04 5.91
C LEU A 138 -14.44 -5.70 6.51
N ASP A 139 -15.00 -5.78 7.72
CA ASP A 139 -15.26 -4.63 8.57
C ASP A 139 -13.96 -4.26 9.31
N VAL A 140 -13.40 -3.13 8.96
CA VAL A 140 -12.11 -2.66 9.50
C VAL A 140 -12.18 -2.43 10.99
N ASP A 141 -13.27 -1.81 11.48
CA ASP A 141 -13.43 -1.51 12.89
C ASP A 141 -13.60 -2.78 13.72
N ALA A 142 -14.39 -3.73 13.25
CA ALA A 142 -14.51 -5.03 13.90
C ALA A 142 -13.19 -5.79 13.98
N VAL A 143 -12.35 -5.69 12.93
CA VAL A 143 -11.01 -6.29 12.91
C VAL A 143 -10.07 -5.60 13.89
N LEU A 144 -10.13 -4.27 14.01
CA LEU A 144 -9.34 -3.52 14.97
C LEU A 144 -9.77 -3.81 16.41
N ASP A 145 -11.06 -3.92 16.68
CA ASP A 145 -11.61 -4.29 17.99
C ASP A 145 -11.12 -5.70 18.38
N GLU A 146 -11.19 -6.66 17.45
CA GLU A 146 -10.68 -8.01 17.67
C GLU A 146 -9.19 -7.99 17.99
N MET A 147 -8.39 -7.27 17.19
CA MET A 147 -6.94 -7.14 17.38
C MET A 147 -6.61 -6.57 18.76
N CYS A 148 -7.20 -5.44 19.11
CA CYS A 148 -6.94 -4.76 20.37
C CYS A 148 -7.32 -5.64 21.57
N ARG A 149 -8.46 -6.28 21.52
CA ARG A 149 -8.91 -7.21 22.58
C ARG A 149 -7.96 -8.40 22.73
N ARG A 150 -7.48 -8.99 21.63
CA ARG A 150 -6.64 -10.19 21.66
C ARG A 150 -5.20 -9.91 22.08
N LEU A 151 -4.62 -8.81 21.56
CA LEU A 151 -3.21 -8.51 21.80
C LEU A 151 -2.97 -7.77 23.11
N TYR A 152 -3.89 -6.92 23.53
CA TYR A 152 -3.69 -6.04 24.69
C TYR A 152 -4.56 -6.37 25.90
N GLY A 153 -5.46 -7.35 25.80
CA GLY A 153 -6.27 -7.83 26.91
C GLY A 153 -7.00 -6.69 27.64
N LYS A 154 -6.65 -6.48 28.92
CA LYS A 154 -7.29 -5.42 29.74
C LYS A 154 -7.04 -4.00 29.24
N ALA A 155 -5.93 -3.76 28.54
CA ALA A 155 -5.61 -2.47 27.93
C ALA A 155 -6.24 -2.29 26.55
N GLY A 156 -6.91 -3.31 26.02
CA GLY A 156 -7.41 -3.34 24.64
C GLY A 156 -8.32 -2.16 24.31
N ALA A 157 -9.22 -1.76 25.21
CA ALA A 157 -10.11 -0.62 24.99
C ALA A 157 -9.32 0.70 24.84
N THR A 158 -8.37 0.96 25.73
CA THR A 158 -7.55 2.18 25.67
C THR A 158 -6.67 2.21 24.42
N VAL A 159 -6.10 1.06 24.05
CA VAL A 159 -5.30 0.98 22.79
C VAL A 159 -6.20 1.20 21.58
N ARG A 160 -7.44 0.72 21.61
CA ARG A 160 -8.40 0.95 20.52
C ARG A 160 -8.76 2.44 20.37
N GLU A 161 -8.97 3.13 21.49
CA GLU A 161 -9.18 4.59 21.50
C GLU A 161 -7.98 5.35 20.93
N LEU A 162 -6.76 4.97 21.32
CA LEU A 162 -5.54 5.53 20.76
C LEU A 162 -5.46 5.27 19.25
N THR A 163 -5.69 4.04 18.81
CA THR A 163 -5.68 3.69 17.38
C THR A 163 -6.71 4.52 16.60
N LYS A 164 -7.90 4.74 17.20
CA LYS A 164 -8.91 5.60 16.57
C LYS A 164 -8.42 7.04 16.45
N LEU A 165 -7.83 7.59 17.49
CA LEU A 165 -7.25 8.94 17.44
C LEU A 165 -6.18 9.06 16.35
N GLU A 166 -5.30 8.06 16.22
CA GLU A 166 -4.27 8.01 15.19
C GLU A 166 -4.87 7.96 13.77
N CYS A 167 -5.98 7.23 13.58
CA CYS A 167 -6.73 7.22 12.33
C CYS A 167 -7.38 8.59 12.08
N ASP A 168 -8.08 9.14 13.07
CA ASP A 168 -8.78 10.43 12.95
C ASP A 168 -7.78 11.56 12.59
N VAL A 169 -6.61 11.58 13.23
CA VAL A 169 -5.55 12.56 12.94
C VAL A 169 -5.04 12.40 11.51
N TRP A 170 -4.91 11.17 11.03
CA TRP A 170 -4.50 10.88 9.67
C TRP A 170 -5.56 11.33 8.66
N GLU A 171 -6.81 10.98 8.87
CA GLU A 171 -7.92 11.27 7.97
C GLU A 171 -8.31 12.75 7.93
N ALA A 172 -8.29 13.42 9.08
CA ALA A 172 -8.55 14.86 9.19
C ALA A 172 -7.42 15.73 8.60
N GLY A 173 -6.27 15.13 8.30
CA GLY A 173 -5.13 15.86 7.76
C GLY A 173 -5.43 16.47 6.40
N ASP A 174 -5.34 17.81 6.29
CA ASP A 174 -5.35 18.48 4.99
C ASP A 174 -4.01 18.27 4.28
N TRP A 175 -3.89 17.12 3.66
CA TRP A 175 -2.69 16.70 2.95
C TRP A 175 -2.43 17.52 1.69
N LYS A 176 -3.46 18.13 1.07
CA LYS A 176 -3.31 18.97 -0.12
C LYS A 176 -2.55 20.26 0.22
N SER A 177 -2.88 20.89 1.33
CA SER A 177 -2.18 22.08 1.82
C SER A 177 -0.85 21.74 2.48
N ARG A 178 -0.68 20.51 2.94
CA ARG A 178 0.46 20.04 3.72
C ARG A 178 1.51 19.30 2.90
N ARG A 179 1.46 19.36 1.57
CA ARG A 179 2.51 18.84 0.69
C ARG A 179 3.87 19.40 1.10
N VAL A 180 4.61 18.64 1.89
CA VAL A 180 6.02 18.92 2.10
C VAL A 180 6.78 18.33 0.91
N LYS A 181 6.97 19.13 -0.14
CA LYS A 181 8.03 18.80 -1.08
C LYS A 181 9.35 19.00 -0.35
N VAL A 182 9.94 17.91 0.07
CA VAL A 182 11.35 17.94 0.50
C VAL A 182 12.21 17.89 -0.76
N PRO A 183 13.29 18.67 -0.84
CA PRO A 183 14.26 18.52 -1.91
C PRO A 183 14.68 17.05 -2.00
N GLY A 184 14.53 16.42 -3.18
CA GLY A 184 14.77 15.00 -3.38
C GLY A 184 13.55 14.09 -3.30
N GLY A 185 12.35 14.59 -3.04
CA GLY A 185 11.10 13.81 -3.08
C GLY A 185 10.85 12.90 -1.88
N TRP A 186 11.70 12.93 -0.88
CA TRP A 186 11.59 12.11 0.33
C TRP A 186 10.94 12.88 1.46
N PHE A 187 9.98 12.27 2.17
CA PHE A 187 9.39 12.85 3.36
C PHE A 187 10.38 12.78 4.53
N VAL A 188 10.61 13.91 5.21
CA VAL A 188 11.38 13.92 6.46
C VAL A 188 10.42 13.67 7.62
N PRO A 189 10.55 12.54 8.33
CA PRO A 189 9.61 12.10 9.36
C PRO A 189 9.31 13.17 10.42
N GLY A 190 10.32 13.86 10.90
CA GLY A 190 10.16 14.88 11.91
C GLY A 190 9.34 16.11 11.49
N GLN A 191 9.26 16.40 10.19
CA GLN A 191 8.41 17.48 9.68
C GLN A 191 6.95 17.07 9.59
N LEU A 192 6.69 15.79 9.26
CA LEU A 192 5.34 15.21 9.29
C LEU A 192 4.83 15.19 10.72
N PHE A 193 5.61 14.67 11.66
CA PHE A 193 5.24 14.60 13.07
C PHE A 193 4.78 15.96 13.63
N ARG A 194 5.57 17.01 13.44
CA ARG A 194 5.24 18.37 13.91
C ARG A 194 3.99 18.99 13.28
N ARG A 195 3.54 18.49 12.15
CA ARG A 195 2.35 19.00 11.44
C ARG A 195 1.06 18.32 11.86
N PHE A 196 1.14 17.07 12.29
CA PHE A 196 -0.03 16.27 12.65
C PHE A 196 -0.27 16.25 14.16
N TRP A 197 0.80 16.16 14.92
CA TRP A 197 0.77 16.13 16.37
C TRP A 197 1.07 17.54 16.90
N THR A 198 0.09 18.43 16.74
CA THR A 198 0.14 19.77 17.31
C THR A 198 -0.31 19.73 18.77
N PRO A 199 0.04 20.73 19.60
CA PRO A 199 -0.42 20.81 20.99
C PRO A 199 -1.95 20.74 21.15
N ASP A 200 -2.68 21.13 20.09
CA ASP A 200 -4.17 21.09 20.11
C ASP A 200 -4.73 19.67 19.86
N VAL A 201 -3.91 18.72 19.46
CA VAL A 201 -4.27 17.31 19.20
C VAL A 201 -3.83 16.41 20.36
N VAL A 202 -2.82 16.81 21.12
CA VAL A 202 -2.29 16.12 22.28
C VAL A 202 -2.80 16.77 23.55
#